data_2c980c119b803c34b089da13d38fd4bf
#
_entry.id   2c980c119b803c34b089da13d38fd4bf
#
_cell.length_a   1.000
_cell.length_b   1.000
_cell.length_c   1.000
_cell.angle_alpha   90.00
_cell.angle_beta   90.00
_cell.angle_gamma   90.00
#
_symmetry.space_group_name_H-M   'P 1'
#
loop_
_entity.id
_entity.type
_entity.pdbx_description
1 polymer ?
#
loop_
_entity_poly.entity_id
_entity_poly.type
_entity_poly.pdbx_seq_one_letter_code
_entity_poly.pdbx_strand_id
1 'polypeptide(L)'
;MAIYEDLKKQLNKKGVDLIDIDYYELIDVWKSWFSGSVDDFHFYNVKVADGTELQCEKKTMSMAKKSAEDMMKLNWSNKCDIKLGSDEKTKKLWDVLDSKQNNFTIMFPQMLEIAFALGTSAMTEYTDELGRTRIEYINDPSCIVPYSFDNFNITGFVTFDQWQEEEKNKPIFYTHLTYHEFKTESDEQSGELKQVYRKYNELYKSKDQTQLGKEIDFAEKYPNVEQLVEYDTDTPHFQIIKPPIVNNIDIKTPMGLSIFANSIDKLKAIDNKYDSFDMEFIDGKRRILVDRTALKSAPQVDDNGNISQQLYFDRNDRTYVAMNGMKDQPVKDISFDLRYQEHIDSINAELNWYSSALGFGEDFYKFDGGGQATATEIISQNDDAFRTKQVYETVVKDVIIDLVKSICYLENIEISDDEIEITMDYSRFENQTATQQRLEREVAKGITSKVDYRVKVYGETEEIARKKLAEIKEEEPSVDDLLGTKNEE
;
A
#
# COMPACT_ATOMS: atom_id res chain seq x y z
N MET A 1 10.11 19.16 7.71
CA MET A 1 9.35 20.40 8.04
C MET A 1 10.10 21.69 7.81
N ALA A 2 11.24 21.97 8.43
CA ALA A 2 11.94 23.25 8.24
C ALA A 2 12.30 23.59 6.78
N ILE A 3 12.62 22.58 5.95
CA ILE A 3 12.90 22.79 4.52
C ILE A 3 11.65 23.23 3.74
N TYR A 4 10.45 22.79 4.12
CA TYR A 4 9.19 23.23 3.47
C TYR A 4 8.92 24.71 3.69
N GLU A 5 9.22 25.20 4.90
CA GLU A 5 9.11 26.62 5.20
C GLU A 5 9.98 27.49 4.28
N ASP A 6 11.21 27.03 4.02
CA ASP A 6 12.12 27.76 3.15
C ASP A 6 11.73 27.58 1.68
N LEU A 7 11.30 26.38 1.29
CA LEU A 7 10.75 26.10 -0.04
C LEU A 7 9.54 27.00 -0.32
N LYS A 8 8.56 27.07 0.60
CA LYS A 8 7.39 27.93 0.48
C LYS A 8 7.77 29.41 0.30
N LYS A 9 8.72 29.90 1.10
CA LYS A 9 9.22 31.29 0.97
C LYS A 9 9.88 31.57 -0.38
N GLN A 10 10.62 30.61 -0.91
CA GLN A 10 11.32 30.74 -2.20
C GLN A 10 10.35 30.69 -3.36
N LEU A 11 9.42 29.74 -3.35
CA LEU A 11 8.42 29.57 -4.40
C LEU A 11 7.39 30.71 -4.42
N ASN A 12 6.98 31.21 -3.23
CA ASN A 12 6.12 32.39 -3.17
C ASN A 12 6.78 33.65 -3.78
N LYS A 13 8.11 33.80 -3.69
CA LYS A 13 8.83 34.88 -4.38
C LYS A 13 8.78 34.72 -5.92
N LYS A 14 8.64 33.49 -6.40
CA LYS A 14 8.48 33.17 -7.84
C LYS A 14 7.02 33.23 -8.30
N GLY A 15 6.08 33.60 -7.41
CA GLY A 15 4.65 33.68 -7.70
C GLY A 15 3.92 32.35 -7.64
N VAL A 16 4.52 31.35 -6.98
CA VAL A 16 3.95 30.01 -6.84
C VAL A 16 3.41 29.86 -5.41
N ASP A 17 2.08 29.81 -5.26
CA ASP A 17 1.42 29.58 -4.00
C ASP A 17 1.34 28.07 -3.70
N LEU A 18 1.97 27.66 -2.60
CA LEU A 18 2.00 26.28 -2.15
C LEU A 18 0.88 25.98 -1.15
N ILE A 19 0.53 24.70 -1.06
CA ILE A 19 -0.37 24.15 -0.03
C ILE A 19 0.19 24.40 1.38
N ASP A 20 -0.71 24.44 2.36
CA ASP A 20 -0.36 24.68 3.74
C ASP A 20 0.53 23.55 4.33
N ILE A 21 1.46 23.94 5.19
CA ILE A 21 2.45 23.03 5.79
C ILE A 21 1.78 22.01 6.73
N ASP A 22 0.70 22.39 7.40
CA ASP A 22 -0.03 21.51 8.33
C ASP A 22 -0.49 20.20 7.66
N TYR A 23 -0.72 20.23 6.35
CA TYR A 23 -1.09 19.01 5.60
C TYR A 23 0.01 17.94 5.60
N TYR A 24 1.28 18.34 5.49
CA TYR A 24 2.42 17.41 5.46
C TYR A 24 2.66 16.75 6.82
N GLU A 25 2.25 17.38 7.94
CA GLU A 25 2.25 16.74 9.27
C GLU A 25 1.28 15.56 9.34
N LEU A 26 0.16 15.62 8.63
CA LEU A 26 -0.78 14.51 8.53
C LEU A 26 -0.17 13.31 7.78
N ILE A 27 0.62 13.56 6.74
CA ILE A 27 1.34 12.50 6.03
C ILE A 27 2.32 11.79 6.95
N ASP A 28 3.04 12.50 7.81
CA ASP A 28 3.96 11.91 8.80
C ASP A 28 3.20 11.05 9.82
N VAL A 29 2.01 11.48 10.25
CA VAL A 29 1.12 10.64 11.08
C VAL A 29 0.73 9.36 10.35
N TRP A 30 0.32 9.45 9.08
CA TRP A 30 -0.07 8.27 8.31
C TRP A 30 1.13 7.32 8.07
N LYS A 31 2.32 7.86 7.81
CA LYS A 31 3.56 7.08 7.72
C LYS A 31 3.83 6.28 8.99
N SER A 32 3.68 6.90 10.16
CA SER A 32 3.88 6.24 11.46
C SER A 32 2.89 5.09 11.68
N TRP A 33 1.62 5.27 11.33
CA TRP A 33 0.62 4.20 11.40
C TRP A 33 0.86 3.10 10.36
N PHE A 34 1.24 3.47 9.15
CA PHE A 34 1.57 2.51 8.09
C PHE A 34 2.81 1.67 8.42
N SER A 35 3.81 2.25 9.08
CA SER A 35 4.99 1.52 9.57
C SER A 35 4.70 0.60 10.75
N GLY A 36 3.55 0.77 11.44
CA GLY A 36 3.20 0.04 12.65
C GLY A 36 3.94 0.53 13.90
N SER A 37 4.55 1.72 13.84
CA SER A 37 5.29 2.29 14.96
C SER A 37 4.94 3.78 15.13
N VAL A 38 4.15 4.07 16.15
CA VAL A 38 3.73 5.43 16.53
C VAL A 38 4.31 5.74 17.90
N ASP A 39 5.32 6.62 17.95
CA ASP A 39 6.13 6.85 19.14
C ASP A 39 5.30 7.20 20.39
N ASP A 40 4.38 8.16 20.28
CA ASP A 40 3.57 8.62 21.41
C ASP A 40 2.44 7.64 21.80
N PHE A 41 2.22 6.58 21.03
CA PHE A 41 1.15 5.61 21.26
C PHE A 41 1.65 4.22 21.58
N HIS A 42 2.62 3.69 20.83
CA HIS A 42 3.13 2.34 21.04
C HIS A 42 4.19 2.26 22.14
N PHE A 43 4.93 3.36 22.39
CA PHE A 43 5.95 3.40 23.43
C PHE A 43 5.47 4.22 24.63
N TYR A 44 5.55 3.64 25.82
CA TYR A 44 5.15 4.30 27.06
C TYR A 44 6.02 3.86 28.23
N ASN A 45 6.13 4.74 29.23
CA ASN A 45 6.90 4.45 30.43
C ASN A 45 5.98 4.06 31.59
N VAL A 46 6.33 2.98 32.30
CA VAL A 46 5.65 2.55 33.51
C VAL A 46 6.60 2.70 34.69
N LYS A 47 6.15 3.39 35.75
CA LYS A 47 6.87 3.44 37.03
C LYS A 47 6.58 2.21 37.85
N VAL A 48 7.61 1.43 38.14
CA VAL A 48 7.53 0.28 39.03
C VAL A 48 7.57 0.70 40.49
N ALA A 49 7.18 -0.20 41.40
CA ALA A 49 7.07 0.10 42.82
C ALA A 49 8.36 0.57 43.49
N ASP A 50 9.53 0.26 42.96
CA ASP A 50 10.84 0.72 43.43
C ASP A 50 11.24 2.10 42.87
N GLY A 51 10.38 2.74 42.04
CA GLY A 51 10.64 4.05 41.43
C GLY A 51 11.37 3.96 40.09
N THR A 52 11.75 2.76 39.61
CA THR A 52 12.37 2.58 38.30
C THR A 52 11.34 2.81 37.20
N GLU A 53 11.73 3.50 36.14
CA GLU A 53 10.90 3.63 34.90
C GLU A 53 11.29 2.52 33.92
N LEU A 54 10.30 1.74 33.50
CA LEU A 54 10.43 0.74 32.47
C LEU A 54 9.76 1.24 31.22
N GLN A 55 10.50 1.23 30.11
CA GLN A 55 9.94 1.47 28.78
C GLN A 55 9.19 0.21 28.31
N CYS A 56 7.94 0.37 27.97
CA CYS A 56 7.07 -0.68 27.46
C CYS A 56 6.67 -0.36 26.02
N GLU A 57 6.44 -1.41 25.24
CA GLU A 57 5.99 -1.32 23.87
C GLU A 57 4.67 -2.09 23.72
N LYS A 58 3.65 -1.45 23.14
CA LYS A 58 2.38 -2.09 22.79
C LYS A 58 2.53 -2.90 21.51
N LYS A 59 1.88 -4.03 21.47
CA LYS A 59 1.80 -4.85 20.26
C LYS A 59 0.79 -4.27 19.29
N THR A 60 1.14 -4.30 18.03
CA THR A 60 0.28 -3.83 16.92
C THR A 60 -0.17 -4.98 16.04
N MET A 61 -1.37 -4.89 15.50
CA MET A 61 -1.86 -5.74 14.41
C MET A 61 -1.49 -5.22 13.02
N SER A 62 -0.86 -4.05 12.94
CA SER A 62 -0.45 -3.39 11.69
C SER A 62 -1.59 -3.27 10.67
N MET A 63 -2.81 -2.98 11.14
CA MET A 63 -4.00 -2.94 10.29
C MET A 63 -3.97 -1.82 9.26
N ALA A 64 -3.24 -0.73 9.51
CA ALA A 64 -3.03 0.33 8.52
C ALA A 64 -2.27 -0.20 7.28
N LYS A 65 -1.15 -0.92 7.49
CA LYS A 65 -0.42 -1.59 6.41
C LYS A 65 -1.29 -2.63 5.70
N LYS A 66 -1.98 -3.48 6.49
CA LYS A 66 -2.82 -4.55 5.97
C LYS A 66 -3.94 -4.01 5.08
N SER A 67 -4.62 -2.94 5.49
CA SER A 67 -5.72 -2.36 4.72
C SER A 67 -5.27 -1.70 3.41
N ALA A 68 -4.13 -1.02 3.41
CA ALA A 68 -3.57 -0.44 2.19
C ALA A 68 -3.17 -1.53 1.18
N GLU A 69 -2.52 -2.59 1.66
CA GLU A 69 -2.15 -3.76 0.86
C GLU A 69 -3.38 -4.47 0.28
N ASP A 70 -4.45 -4.64 1.07
CA ASP A 70 -5.67 -5.29 0.59
C ASP A 70 -6.42 -4.41 -0.41
N MET A 71 -6.46 -3.09 -0.20
CA MET A 71 -7.04 -2.15 -1.17
C MET A 71 -6.26 -2.18 -2.49
N MET A 72 -4.94 -2.22 -2.44
CA MET A 72 -4.12 -2.40 -3.65
C MET A 72 -4.46 -3.70 -4.35
N LYS A 73 -4.48 -4.85 -3.64
CA LYS A 73 -4.79 -6.18 -4.20
C LYS A 73 -6.19 -6.30 -4.77
N LEU A 74 -7.16 -5.51 -4.29
CA LEU A 74 -8.49 -5.45 -4.86
C LEU A 74 -8.50 -4.75 -6.22
N ASN A 75 -7.61 -3.78 -6.41
CA ASN A 75 -7.61 -2.91 -7.58
C ASN A 75 -6.56 -3.28 -8.63
N TRP A 76 -5.48 -3.98 -8.24
CA TRP A 76 -4.44 -4.42 -9.17
C TRP A 76 -3.87 -5.77 -8.77
N SER A 77 -3.79 -6.67 -9.74
CA SER A 77 -3.21 -8.01 -9.59
C SER A 77 -2.49 -8.42 -10.87
N ASN A 78 -1.78 -9.54 -10.83
CA ASN A 78 -1.13 -10.14 -11.99
C ASN A 78 -2.09 -10.68 -13.07
N LYS A 79 -3.40 -10.59 -12.86
CA LYS A 79 -4.44 -10.91 -13.86
C LYS A 79 -4.95 -9.66 -14.57
N CYS A 80 -4.57 -8.47 -14.09
CA CYS A 80 -4.82 -7.25 -14.84
C CYS A 80 -3.91 -7.21 -16.07
N ASP A 81 -4.42 -6.71 -17.19
CA ASP A 81 -3.70 -6.67 -18.46
C ASP A 81 -4.02 -5.37 -19.21
N ILE A 82 -3.06 -4.90 -19.99
CA ILE A 82 -3.17 -3.72 -20.83
C ILE A 82 -2.91 -4.15 -22.27
N LYS A 83 -3.88 -3.93 -23.16
CA LYS A 83 -3.78 -4.23 -24.58
C LYS A 83 -3.99 -2.97 -25.42
N LEU A 84 -3.26 -2.91 -26.52
CA LEU A 84 -3.45 -1.92 -27.57
C LEU A 84 -4.06 -2.57 -28.81
N GLY A 85 -4.59 -1.79 -29.73
CA GLY A 85 -5.32 -2.25 -30.90
C GLY A 85 -4.63 -3.33 -31.76
N SER A 86 -3.33 -3.57 -31.56
CA SER A 86 -2.61 -4.70 -32.18
C SER A 86 -1.61 -5.35 -31.23
N ASP A 87 -1.33 -6.64 -31.44
CA ASP A 87 -0.35 -7.39 -30.62
C ASP A 87 1.07 -6.80 -30.70
N GLU A 88 1.44 -6.21 -31.85
CA GLU A 88 2.74 -5.56 -32.02
C GLU A 88 2.86 -4.31 -31.12
N LYS A 89 1.83 -3.43 -31.13
CA LYS A 89 1.79 -2.25 -30.26
C LYS A 89 1.78 -2.66 -28.79
N THR A 90 0.97 -3.65 -28.43
CA THR A 90 0.89 -4.21 -27.07
C THR A 90 2.25 -4.72 -26.61
N LYS A 91 2.95 -5.47 -27.45
CA LYS A 91 4.28 -5.98 -27.12
C LYS A 91 5.29 -4.85 -26.91
N LYS A 92 5.31 -3.84 -27.80
CA LYS A 92 6.20 -2.68 -27.64
C LYS A 92 5.93 -1.95 -26.33
N LEU A 93 4.67 -1.75 -25.96
CA LEU A 93 4.30 -1.15 -24.68
C LEU A 93 4.84 -1.95 -23.50
N TRP A 94 4.61 -3.27 -23.46
CA TRP A 94 5.08 -4.12 -22.38
C TRP A 94 6.61 -4.26 -22.32
N ASP A 95 7.31 -4.21 -23.46
CA ASP A 95 8.78 -4.15 -23.51
C ASP A 95 9.33 -2.91 -22.81
N VAL A 96 8.58 -1.79 -22.82
CA VAL A 96 8.92 -0.55 -22.07
C VAL A 96 8.51 -0.69 -20.59
N LEU A 97 7.25 -1.07 -20.33
CA LEU A 97 6.69 -1.15 -18.96
C LEU A 97 7.50 -2.10 -18.10
N ASP A 98 7.77 -3.31 -18.56
CA ASP A 98 8.49 -4.35 -17.82
C ASP A 98 9.99 -4.40 -18.12
N SER A 99 10.53 -3.36 -18.76
CA SER A 99 11.98 -3.21 -18.87
C SER A 99 12.60 -3.30 -17.45
N LYS A 100 13.81 -3.80 -17.36
CA LYS A 100 14.53 -3.96 -16.08
C LYS A 100 14.57 -2.68 -15.23
N GLN A 101 14.49 -1.54 -15.87
CA GLN A 101 14.57 -0.24 -15.23
C GLN A 101 13.20 0.27 -14.74
N ASN A 102 12.15 0.03 -15.52
CA ASN A 102 10.81 0.50 -15.18
C ASN A 102 10.06 -0.47 -14.26
N ASN A 103 10.21 -1.80 -14.54
CA ASN A 103 9.70 -2.89 -13.69
C ASN A 103 8.25 -2.66 -13.19
N PHE A 104 7.37 -2.24 -14.14
CA PHE A 104 6.01 -1.80 -13.84
C PHE A 104 5.20 -2.84 -13.08
N THR A 105 5.29 -4.10 -13.48
CA THR A 105 4.58 -5.22 -12.82
C THR A 105 4.84 -5.29 -11.30
N ILE A 106 6.01 -4.86 -10.83
CA ILE A 106 6.35 -4.85 -9.40
C ILE A 106 6.15 -3.47 -8.77
N MET A 107 6.58 -2.42 -9.46
CA MET A 107 6.61 -1.07 -8.87
C MET A 107 5.24 -0.41 -8.81
N PHE A 108 4.39 -0.63 -9.82
CA PHE A 108 3.06 -0.01 -9.85
C PHE A 108 2.15 -0.46 -8.70
N PRO A 109 2.04 -1.78 -8.36
CA PRO A 109 1.30 -2.19 -7.16
C PRO A 109 1.85 -1.57 -5.87
N GLN A 110 3.18 -1.47 -5.72
CA GLN A 110 3.79 -0.85 -4.54
C GLN A 110 3.43 0.64 -4.46
N MET A 111 3.45 1.34 -5.59
CA MET A 111 3.03 2.74 -5.66
C MET A 111 1.55 2.91 -5.31
N LEU A 112 0.67 2.03 -5.80
CA LEU A 112 -0.76 2.03 -5.43
C LEU A 112 -0.96 1.84 -3.93
N GLU A 113 -0.24 0.90 -3.33
CA GLU A 113 -0.31 0.66 -1.89
C GLU A 113 0.08 1.92 -1.10
N ILE A 114 1.16 2.58 -1.50
CA ILE A 114 1.62 3.83 -0.88
C ILE A 114 0.63 4.96 -1.10
N ALA A 115 0.07 5.10 -2.31
CA ALA A 115 -0.98 6.10 -2.59
C ALA A 115 -2.19 5.92 -1.67
N PHE A 116 -2.63 4.68 -1.46
CA PHE A 116 -3.75 4.38 -0.56
C PHE A 116 -3.39 4.59 0.92
N ALA A 117 -2.16 4.26 1.31
CA ALA A 117 -1.68 4.48 2.68
C ALA A 117 -1.47 5.95 3.02
N LEU A 118 -0.88 6.72 2.10
CA LEU A 118 -0.40 8.09 2.37
C LEU A 118 -1.20 9.17 1.62
N GLY A 119 -2.25 8.77 0.93
CA GLY A 119 -3.20 9.67 0.27
C GLY A 119 -2.81 10.13 -1.13
N THR A 120 -1.54 10.17 -1.48
CA THR A 120 -1.08 10.61 -2.81
C THR A 120 0.22 9.91 -3.18
N SER A 121 0.38 9.59 -4.46
CA SER A 121 1.62 9.17 -5.07
C SER A 121 1.65 9.68 -6.52
N ALA A 122 2.83 9.73 -7.13
CA ALA A 122 2.97 10.17 -8.51
C ALA A 122 3.96 9.29 -9.26
N MET A 123 3.81 9.25 -10.57
CA MET A 123 4.84 8.77 -11.49
C MET A 123 5.04 9.78 -12.60
N THR A 124 6.25 9.81 -13.14
CA THR A 124 6.62 10.70 -14.24
C THR A 124 7.38 9.93 -15.30
N GLU A 125 7.12 10.24 -16.56
CA GLU A 125 7.75 9.59 -17.70
C GLU A 125 8.71 10.57 -18.39
N TYR A 126 9.84 10.03 -18.81
CA TYR A 126 10.85 10.79 -19.52
C TYR A 126 11.76 9.89 -20.37
N THR A 127 12.47 10.49 -21.30
CA THR A 127 13.50 9.78 -22.07
C THR A 127 14.87 10.00 -21.41
N ASP A 128 15.59 8.91 -21.13
CA ASP A 128 16.93 8.97 -20.54
C ASP A 128 18.00 9.34 -21.60
N GLU A 129 19.25 9.55 -21.14
CA GLU A 129 20.41 9.89 -21.99
C GLU A 129 20.71 8.86 -23.10
N LEU A 130 20.18 7.66 -22.97
CA LEU A 130 20.32 6.56 -23.95
C LEU A 130 19.12 6.47 -24.90
N GLY A 131 18.19 7.41 -24.83
CA GLY A 131 16.98 7.43 -25.64
C GLY A 131 15.92 6.39 -25.23
N ARG A 132 15.93 5.94 -23.98
CA ARG A 132 14.98 4.93 -23.46
C ARG A 132 13.92 5.60 -22.62
N THR A 133 12.67 5.21 -22.77
CA THR A 133 11.57 5.68 -21.95
C THR A 133 11.67 5.10 -20.53
N ARG A 134 11.65 5.98 -19.55
CA ARG A 134 11.77 5.69 -18.13
C ARG A 134 10.52 6.14 -17.38
N ILE A 135 10.17 5.36 -16.33
CA ILE A 135 9.14 5.70 -15.37
C ILE A 135 9.82 5.94 -14.02
N GLU A 136 9.65 7.11 -13.47
CA GLU A 136 10.07 7.46 -12.13
C GLU A 136 8.87 7.39 -11.18
N TYR A 137 8.97 6.58 -10.12
CA TYR A 137 7.92 6.38 -9.14
C TYR A 137 8.19 7.24 -7.91
N ILE A 138 7.35 8.24 -7.66
CA ILE A 138 7.46 9.16 -6.53
C ILE A 138 6.57 8.64 -5.40
N ASN A 139 7.16 7.81 -4.55
CA ASN A 139 6.45 7.08 -3.51
C ASN A 139 6.25 7.88 -2.22
N ASP A 140 6.98 8.96 -2.01
CA ASP A 140 6.82 9.80 -0.83
C ASP A 140 5.99 11.04 -1.16
N PRO A 141 4.71 11.11 -0.75
CA PRO A 141 3.87 12.29 -0.98
C PRO A 141 4.39 13.56 -0.29
N SER A 142 5.27 13.41 0.70
CA SER A 142 5.93 14.56 1.33
C SER A 142 6.85 15.31 0.35
N CYS A 143 7.30 14.64 -0.71
CA CYS A 143 8.12 15.25 -1.76
C CYS A 143 7.28 15.88 -2.89
N ILE A 144 5.96 15.71 -2.89
CA ILE A 144 5.05 16.23 -3.92
C ILE A 144 4.42 17.51 -3.42
N VAL A 145 4.74 18.65 -4.03
CA VAL A 145 4.27 19.97 -3.60
C VAL A 145 3.48 20.61 -4.74
N PRO A 146 2.15 20.46 -4.77
CA PRO A 146 1.32 21.07 -5.81
C PRO A 146 1.30 22.60 -5.72
N TYR A 147 1.29 23.24 -6.87
CA TYR A 147 1.16 24.69 -7.00
C TYR A 147 0.12 25.10 -8.04
N SER A 148 -0.32 24.19 -8.89
CA SER A 148 -1.38 24.42 -9.88
C SER A 148 -2.30 23.23 -9.92
N PHE A 149 -3.60 23.48 -9.95
CA PHE A 149 -4.62 22.43 -10.06
C PHE A 149 -5.91 22.99 -10.67
N ASP A 150 -6.66 22.14 -11.33
CA ASP A 150 -8.00 22.41 -11.86
C ASP A 150 -8.96 21.32 -11.39
N ASN A 151 -10.10 21.73 -10.81
CA ASN A 151 -11.10 20.79 -10.26
C ASN A 151 -10.48 19.69 -9.37
N PHE A 152 -9.54 20.06 -8.50
CA PHE A 152 -8.74 19.17 -7.67
C PHE A 152 -7.78 18.21 -8.41
N ASN A 153 -7.70 18.28 -9.74
CA ASN A 153 -6.66 17.60 -10.50
C ASN A 153 -5.39 18.44 -10.50
N ILE A 154 -4.30 17.88 -10.03
CA ILE A 154 -3.01 18.55 -9.99
C ILE A 154 -2.50 18.69 -11.42
N THR A 155 -2.31 19.94 -11.87
CA THR A 155 -1.78 20.30 -13.18
C THR A 155 -0.34 20.82 -13.10
N GLY A 156 0.13 21.13 -11.89
CA GLY A 156 1.51 21.53 -11.65
C GLY A 156 1.94 21.22 -10.23
N PHE A 157 3.12 20.65 -10.10
CA PHE A 157 3.73 20.33 -8.80
C PHE A 157 5.25 20.40 -8.89
N VAL A 158 5.88 20.51 -7.72
CA VAL A 158 7.33 20.42 -7.55
C VAL A 158 7.62 19.15 -6.77
N THR A 159 8.62 18.41 -7.25
CA THR A 159 9.25 17.38 -6.42
C THR A 159 10.60 17.87 -5.93
N PHE A 160 11.04 17.37 -4.79
CA PHE A 160 12.38 17.66 -4.30
C PHE A 160 13.07 16.41 -3.79
N ASP A 161 14.37 16.35 -4.07
CA ASP A 161 15.29 15.37 -3.53
C ASP A 161 16.45 16.07 -2.85
N GLN A 162 16.88 15.60 -1.68
CA GLN A 162 17.95 16.20 -0.92
C GLN A 162 18.98 15.15 -0.54
N TRP A 163 20.25 15.46 -0.81
CA TRP A 163 21.38 14.62 -0.38
C TRP A 163 22.49 15.46 0.23
N GLN A 164 23.38 14.77 0.94
CA GLN A 164 24.53 15.37 1.60
C GLN A 164 25.82 14.93 0.90
N GLU A 165 26.73 15.87 0.70
CA GLU A 165 28.12 15.62 0.31
C GLU A 165 29.08 16.29 1.29
N GLU A 166 30.32 15.83 1.34
CA GLU A 166 31.37 16.46 2.15
C GLU A 166 32.27 17.36 1.28
N GLU A 167 32.27 18.65 1.57
CA GLU A 167 33.22 19.59 1.00
C GLU A 167 34.16 20.14 2.09
N LYS A 168 35.46 19.92 1.94
CA LYS A 168 36.48 20.39 2.89
C LYS A 168 36.18 19.99 4.34
N ASN A 169 35.77 18.75 4.57
CA ASN A 169 35.37 18.18 5.86
C ASN A 169 34.16 18.88 6.52
N LYS A 170 33.28 19.46 5.73
CA LYS A 170 32.02 20.03 6.19
C LYS A 170 30.85 19.46 5.39
N PRO A 171 29.73 19.14 6.04
CA PRO A 171 28.55 18.69 5.33
C PRO A 171 27.99 19.83 4.47
N ILE A 172 27.66 19.52 3.25
CA ILE A 172 26.96 20.39 2.31
C ILE A 172 25.73 19.63 1.82
N PHE A 173 24.61 20.30 1.81
CA PHE A 173 23.34 19.75 1.37
C PHE A 173 23.01 20.31 0.00
N TYR A 174 22.66 19.42 -0.91
CA TYR A 174 22.15 19.74 -2.23
C TYR A 174 20.67 19.40 -2.25
N THR A 175 19.86 20.29 -2.79
CA THR A 175 18.44 20.06 -3.01
C THR A 175 18.13 20.25 -4.48
N HIS A 176 17.65 19.19 -5.13
CA HIS A 176 17.19 19.21 -6.50
C HIS A 176 15.68 19.39 -6.49
N LEU A 177 15.21 20.41 -7.18
CA LEU A 177 13.79 20.68 -7.42
C LEU A 177 13.46 20.34 -8.87
N THR A 178 12.43 19.54 -9.08
CA THR A 178 11.88 19.26 -10.39
C THR A 178 10.45 19.76 -10.46
N TYR A 179 10.21 20.70 -11.35
CA TYR A 179 8.88 21.26 -11.62
C TYR A 179 8.23 20.48 -12.76
N HIS A 180 6.99 20.12 -12.58
CA HIS A 180 6.12 19.51 -13.57
C HIS A 180 4.92 20.42 -13.78
N GLU A 181 4.69 20.85 -15.00
CA GLU A 181 3.58 21.75 -15.34
C GLU A 181 2.89 21.27 -16.62
N PHE A 182 1.59 21.13 -16.57
CA PHE A 182 0.75 20.86 -17.72
C PHE A 182 -0.31 21.95 -17.85
N LYS A 183 -0.27 22.70 -18.95
CA LYS A 183 -1.14 23.86 -19.16
C LYS A 183 -1.50 24.07 -20.61
N THR A 184 -2.60 24.80 -20.82
CA THR A 184 -3.01 25.29 -22.14
C THR A 184 -2.36 26.65 -22.39
N GLU A 185 -1.66 26.78 -23.49
CA GLU A 185 -1.05 28.03 -23.94
C GLU A 185 -1.56 28.42 -25.33
N SER A 186 -1.53 29.71 -25.63
CA SER A 186 -1.79 30.21 -26.98
C SER A 186 -0.48 30.23 -27.75
N ASP A 187 -0.45 29.59 -28.89
CA ASP A 187 0.68 29.69 -29.81
C ASP A 187 0.86 31.15 -30.29
N GLU A 188 2.04 31.69 -30.10
CA GLU A 188 2.31 33.11 -30.37
C GLU A 188 2.17 33.47 -31.88
N GLN A 189 2.28 32.48 -32.77
CA GLN A 189 2.27 32.72 -34.23
C GLN A 189 0.88 32.48 -34.84
N SER A 190 0.21 31.39 -34.43
CA SER A 190 -1.11 31.01 -34.97
C SER A 190 -2.27 31.53 -34.15
N GLY A 191 -2.07 31.85 -32.88
CA GLY A 191 -3.13 32.16 -31.90
C GLY A 191 -3.98 30.96 -31.52
N GLU A 192 -3.63 29.74 -31.94
CA GLU A 192 -4.31 28.52 -31.58
C GLU A 192 -3.93 28.11 -30.17
N LEU A 193 -4.88 27.51 -29.45
CA LEU A 193 -4.65 26.98 -28.12
C LEU A 193 -4.03 25.58 -28.26
N LYS A 194 -2.94 25.34 -27.53
CA LYS A 194 -2.27 24.06 -27.46
C LYS A 194 -2.00 23.68 -26.00
N GLN A 195 -1.96 22.40 -25.73
CA GLN A 195 -1.55 21.87 -24.43
C GLN A 195 -0.06 21.60 -24.45
N VAL A 196 0.62 22.01 -23.39
CA VAL A 196 2.08 21.89 -23.25
C VAL A 196 2.40 21.29 -21.89
N TYR A 197 3.24 20.26 -21.90
CA TYR A 197 3.88 19.77 -20.69
C TYR A 197 5.30 20.30 -20.59
N ARG A 198 5.66 20.82 -19.41
CA ARG A 198 7.01 21.31 -19.07
C ARG A 198 7.59 20.57 -17.90
N LYS A 199 8.86 20.18 -18.04
CA LYS A 199 9.70 19.71 -16.94
C LYS A 199 10.87 20.68 -16.80
N TYR A 200 11.03 21.26 -15.60
CA TYR A 200 12.11 22.21 -15.32
C TYR A 200 12.84 21.82 -14.04
N ASN A 201 14.18 21.90 -14.06
CA ASN A 201 15.04 21.46 -12.96
C ASN A 201 15.81 22.64 -12.37
N GLU A 202 15.87 22.72 -11.04
CA GLU A 202 16.67 23.67 -10.29
C GLU A 202 17.52 22.92 -9.25
N LEU A 203 18.72 23.43 -8.99
CA LEU A 203 19.63 22.87 -8.01
C LEU A 203 20.05 23.94 -7.00
N TYR A 204 19.91 23.57 -5.73
CA TYR A 204 20.26 24.42 -4.60
C TYR A 204 21.37 23.79 -3.76
N LYS A 205 22.18 24.66 -3.12
CA LYS A 205 23.28 24.28 -2.26
C LYS A 205 23.19 25.02 -0.94
N SER A 206 23.22 24.28 0.18
CA SER A 206 23.15 24.83 1.52
C SER A 206 24.18 24.20 2.45
N LYS A 207 24.47 24.88 3.57
CA LYS A 207 25.25 24.34 4.69
C LYS A 207 24.33 23.82 5.80
N ASP A 208 23.04 24.03 5.67
CA ASP A 208 22.00 23.66 6.62
C ASP A 208 20.97 22.81 5.90
N GLN A 209 20.69 21.62 6.44
CA GLN A 209 19.72 20.68 5.88
C GLN A 209 18.30 21.27 5.84
N THR A 210 18.00 22.22 6.70
CA THR A 210 16.67 22.82 6.83
C THR A 210 16.42 24.00 5.87
N GLN A 211 17.42 24.35 5.05
CA GLN A 211 17.37 25.49 4.14
C GLN A 211 17.75 25.08 2.72
N LEU A 212 17.05 25.60 1.73
CA LEU A 212 17.43 25.43 0.32
C LEU A 212 18.80 26.07 0.04
N GLY A 213 19.06 27.24 0.62
CA GLY A 213 20.30 27.96 0.43
C GLY A 213 20.36 28.72 -0.89
N LYS A 214 21.48 28.59 -1.60
CA LYS A 214 21.74 29.34 -2.84
C LYS A 214 21.49 28.44 -4.06
N GLU A 215 20.76 28.96 -5.04
CA GLU A 215 20.64 28.36 -6.37
C GLU A 215 22.01 28.31 -7.06
N ILE A 216 22.35 27.19 -7.63
CA ILE A 216 23.59 26.96 -8.40
C ILE A 216 23.25 26.45 -9.79
N ASP A 217 24.22 26.47 -10.70
CA ASP A 217 24.03 25.95 -12.05
C ASP A 217 23.68 24.45 -12.01
N PHE A 218 22.56 24.08 -12.59
CA PHE A 218 22.11 22.69 -12.66
C PHE A 218 23.14 21.78 -13.35
N ALA A 219 23.83 22.31 -14.36
CA ALA A 219 24.87 21.60 -15.08
C ALA A 219 26.11 21.25 -14.22
N GLU A 220 26.30 21.85 -13.02
CA GLU A 220 27.40 21.48 -12.12
C GLU A 220 27.31 20.00 -11.67
N LYS A 221 26.10 19.46 -11.53
CA LYS A 221 25.86 18.08 -11.11
C LYS A 221 25.28 17.20 -12.23
N TYR A 222 24.56 17.79 -13.16
CA TYR A 222 23.85 17.10 -14.22
C TYR A 222 24.21 17.67 -15.61
N PRO A 223 25.49 17.53 -16.05
CA PRO A 223 25.98 18.19 -17.27
C PRO A 223 25.34 17.66 -18.57
N ASN A 224 24.72 16.47 -18.53
CA ASN A 224 24.11 15.83 -19.69
C ASN A 224 22.57 15.83 -19.65
N VAL A 225 21.97 16.48 -18.64
CA VAL A 225 20.52 16.55 -18.47
C VAL A 225 20.06 17.96 -18.84
N GLU A 226 19.04 18.06 -19.71
CA GLU A 226 18.45 19.33 -20.05
C GLU A 226 17.71 19.93 -18.85
N GLN A 227 17.99 21.22 -18.58
CA GLN A 227 17.36 21.91 -17.47
C GLN A 227 15.86 22.16 -17.70
N LEU A 228 15.46 22.40 -18.95
CA LEU A 228 14.08 22.61 -19.38
C LEU A 228 13.77 21.70 -20.55
N VAL A 229 12.69 20.92 -20.41
CA VAL A 229 12.13 20.09 -21.48
C VAL A 229 10.66 20.48 -21.68
N GLU A 230 10.26 20.68 -22.92
CA GLU A 230 8.88 21.00 -23.29
C GLU A 230 8.37 20.01 -24.34
N TYR A 231 7.14 19.56 -24.16
CA TYR A 231 6.44 18.68 -25.08
C TYR A 231 5.09 19.28 -25.46
N ASP A 232 4.80 19.32 -26.75
CA ASP A 232 3.48 19.63 -27.31
C ASP A 232 2.66 18.33 -27.26
N THR A 233 1.81 18.18 -26.26
CA THR A 233 1.10 16.93 -26.00
C THR A 233 -0.24 17.18 -25.32
N ASP A 234 -1.23 16.36 -25.65
CA ASP A 234 -2.56 16.41 -25.04
C ASP A 234 -2.64 15.64 -23.70
N THR A 235 -1.56 14.94 -23.33
CA THR A 235 -1.48 14.17 -22.07
C THR A 235 -0.20 14.55 -21.33
N PRO A 236 -0.26 14.86 -20.02
CA PRO A 236 0.94 15.15 -19.24
C PRO A 236 1.83 13.92 -19.12
N HIS A 237 3.16 14.12 -19.07
CA HIS A 237 4.10 13.04 -18.76
C HIS A 237 4.27 12.87 -17.24
N PHE A 238 3.16 12.89 -16.54
CA PHE A 238 3.05 12.52 -15.13
C PHE A 238 1.64 12.05 -14.83
N GLN A 239 1.49 11.14 -13.85
CA GLN A 239 0.20 10.72 -13.33
C GLN A 239 0.21 10.83 -11.81
N ILE A 240 -0.88 11.39 -11.27
CA ILE A 240 -1.11 11.50 -9.83
C ILE A 240 -2.16 10.49 -9.43
N ILE A 241 -1.82 9.63 -8.47
CA ILE A 241 -2.73 8.65 -7.89
C ILE A 241 -3.14 9.12 -6.52
N LYS A 242 -4.45 9.16 -6.28
CA LYS A 242 -5.04 9.45 -4.97
C LYS A 242 -6.32 8.63 -4.78
N PRO A 243 -6.63 8.21 -3.54
CA PRO A 243 -7.89 7.54 -3.24
C PRO A 243 -9.09 8.40 -3.68
N PRO A 244 -10.14 7.82 -4.28
CA PRO A 244 -11.33 8.55 -4.72
C PRO A 244 -12.27 8.89 -3.56
N ILE A 245 -11.73 9.41 -2.49
CA ILE A 245 -12.43 9.86 -1.29
C ILE A 245 -12.17 11.34 -1.06
N VAL A 246 -13.18 12.02 -0.52
CA VAL A 246 -13.06 13.44 -0.22
C VAL A 246 -12.07 13.65 0.91
N ASN A 247 -11.14 14.58 0.73
CA ASN A 247 -10.29 15.03 1.81
C ASN A 247 -11.11 15.96 2.73
N ASN A 248 -11.68 15.37 3.79
CA ASN A 248 -12.51 16.08 4.76
C ASN A 248 -11.70 16.80 5.85
N ILE A 249 -10.39 16.61 5.87
CA ILE A 249 -9.48 17.30 6.80
C ILE A 249 -9.13 18.68 6.23
N ASP A 250 -8.78 18.71 4.95
CA ASP A 250 -8.58 19.95 4.20
C ASP A 250 -9.26 19.86 2.83
N ILE A 251 -10.48 20.40 2.75
CA ILE A 251 -11.31 20.35 1.55
C ILE A 251 -10.81 21.24 0.41
N LYS A 252 -9.80 22.06 0.64
CA LYS A 252 -9.24 22.97 -0.39
C LYS A 252 -8.00 22.40 -1.07
N THR A 253 -7.35 21.43 -0.45
CA THR A 253 -6.15 20.82 -1.01
C THR A 253 -6.48 19.89 -2.18
N PRO A 254 -5.70 19.88 -3.26
CA PRO A 254 -5.82 18.88 -4.32
C PRO A 254 -5.19 17.53 -3.93
N MET A 255 -4.51 17.44 -2.77
CA MET A 255 -3.91 16.20 -2.28
C MET A 255 -4.98 15.23 -1.77
N GLY A 256 -4.72 13.95 -1.97
CA GLY A 256 -5.60 12.88 -1.51
C GLY A 256 -5.50 12.62 -0.01
N LEU A 257 -6.41 11.83 0.51
CA LEU A 257 -6.49 11.42 1.91
C LEU A 257 -6.10 9.94 2.04
N SER A 258 -5.34 9.58 3.09
CA SER A 258 -5.12 8.17 3.44
C SER A 258 -6.45 7.45 3.65
N ILE A 259 -6.58 6.22 3.14
CA ILE A 259 -7.81 5.43 3.30
C ILE A 259 -8.18 5.19 4.77
N PHE A 260 -7.21 5.19 5.68
CA PHE A 260 -7.41 5.01 7.12
C PHE A 260 -7.33 6.31 7.92
N ALA A 261 -7.20 7.48 7.28
CA ALA A 261 -7.06 8.77 7.97
C ALA A 261 -8.18 9.03 8.98
N ASN A 262 -9.43 8.72 8.60
CA ASN A 262 -10.61 8.88 9.46
C ASN A 262 -10.83 7.71 10.45
N SER A 263 -9.90 6.76 10.50
CA SER A 263 -10.01 5.55 11.33
C SER A 263 -8.84 5.35 12.28
N ILE A 264 -8.06 6.40 12.55
CA ILE A 264 -6.92 6.35 13.48
C ILE A 264 -7.37 5.96 14.90
N ASP A 265 -8.54 6.41 15.34
CA ASP A 265 -9.13 6.04 16.62
C ASP A 265 -9.42 4.52 16.71
N LYS A 266 -9.87 3.93 15.61
CA LYS A 266 -10.13 2.47 15.50
C LYS A 266 -8.83 1.68 15.48
N LEU A 267 -7.80 2.15 14.77
CA LEU A 267 -6.48 1.55 14.81
C LEU A 267 -5.92 1.52 16.24
N LYS A 268 -6.05 2.63 16.98
CA LYS A 268 -5.69 2.70 18.41
C LYS A 268 -6.47 1.69 19.26
N ALA A 269 -7.76 1.56 19.01
CA ALA A 269 -8.61 0.63 19.76
C ALA A 269 -8.25 -0.83 19.47
N ILE A 270 -7.98 -1.18 18.20
CA ILE A 270 -7.54 -2.51 17.80
C ILE A 270 -6.22 -2.88 18.49
N ASP A 271 -5.20 -2.02 18.39
CA ASP A 271 -3.88 -2.30 18.97
C ASP A 271 -3.93 -2.37 20.51
N ASN A 272 -4.71 -1.52 21.18
CA ASN A 272 -4.93 -1.64 22.63
C ASN A 272 -5.58 -2.96 23.03
N LYS A 273 -6.55 -3.45 22.28
CA LYS A 273 -7.23 -4.72 22.57
C LYS A 273 -6.34 -5.92 22.26
N TYR A 274 -5.56 -5.84 21.18
CA TYR A 274 -4.60 -6.86 20.80
C TYR A 274 -3.47 -6.97 21.85
N ASP A 275 -2.92 -5.87 22.29
CA ASP A 275 -1.95 -5.84 23.38
C ASP A 275 -2.52 -6.41 24.69
N SER A 276 -3.75 -6.01 25.04
CA SER A 276 -4.46 -6.55 26.22
C SER A 276 -4.72 -8.05 26.12
N PHE A 277 -4.99 -8.58 24.93
CA PHE A 277 -5.14 -10.00 24.68
C PHE A 277 -3.85 -10.77 24.99
N ASP A 278 -2.70 -10.27 24.55
CA ASP A 278 -1.40 -10.88 24.87
C ASP A 278 -1.09 -10.79 26.37
N MET A 279 -1.39 -9.65 26.99
CA MET A 279 -1.20 -9.45 28.44
C MET A 279 -2.07 -10.39 29.28
N GLU A 280 -3.28 -10.74 28.83
CA GLU A 280 -4.15 -11.72 29.52
C GLU A 280 -3.43 -13.06 29.71
N PHE A 281 -2.67 -13.52 28.72
CA PHE A 281 -1.88 -14.76 28.83
C PHE A 281 -0.63 -14.59 29.69
N ILE A 282 -0.04 -13.39 29.72
CA ILE A 282 1.13 -13.09 30.54
C ILE A 282 0.72 -13.00 32.01
N ASP A 283 -0.36 -12.30 32.32
CA ASP A 283 -0.84 -12.05 33.69
C ASP A 283 -1.61 -13.23 34.24
N GLY A 284 -2.36 -13.96 33.39
CA GLY A 284 -3.11 -15.14 33.71
C GLY A 284 -2.27 -16.41 33.97
N LYS A 285 -0.93 -16.30 33.92
CA LYS A 285 -0.07 -17.44 34.24
C LYS A 285 -0.38 -17.97 35.64
N ARG A 286 -0.50 -19.29 35.74
CA ARG A 286 -0.70 -19.99 37.04
C ARG A 286 0.33 -19.49 38.04
N ARG A 287 -0.15 -19.11 39.24
CA ARG A 287 0.69 -18.69 40.37
C ARG A 287 0.33 -19.52 41.59
N ILE A 288 1.35 -20.01 42.28
CA ILE A 288 1.18 -20.75 43.52
C ILE A 288 1.72 -19.84 44.63
N LEU A 289 0.83 -19.42 45.51
CA LEU A 289 1.20 -18.72 46.72
C LEU A 289 1.69 -19.69 47.77
N VAL A 290 2.85 -19.39 48.35
CA VAL A 290 3.44 -20.23 49.39
C VAL A 290 3.78 -19.38 50.61
N ASP A 291 3.38 -19.83 51.80
CA ASP A 291 3.78 -19.13 53.01
C ASP A 291 5.28 -19.17 53.21
N ARG A 292 5.86 -18.06 53.63
CA ARG A 292 7.31 -17.94 53.83
C ARG A 292 7.86 -19.00 54.80
N THR A 293 7.04 -19.47 55.74
CA THR A 293 7.45 -20.53 56.70
C THR A 293 7.63 -21.87 56.06
N ALA A 294 7.04 -22.12 54.89
CA ALA A 294 7.17 -23.34 54.12
C ALA A 294 8.35 -23.30 53.10
N LEU A 295 9.03 -22.18 52.97
CA LEU A 295 10.17 -22.02 52.07
C LEU A 295 11.45 -22.54 52.71
N LYS A 296 12.32 -23.14 51.91
CA LYS A 296 13.66 -23.52 52.33
C LYS A 296 14.53 -22.25 52.37
N SER A 297 15.36 -22.13 53.40
CA SER A 297 16.36 -21.09 53.47
C SER A 297 17.73 -21.65 53.15
N ALA A 298 18.49 -20.94 52.31
CA ALA A 298 19.91 -21.21 52.11
C ALA A 298 20.74 -19.97 52.49
N PRO A 299 21.86 -20.16 53.14
CA PRO A 299 22.79 -19.05 53.35
C PRO A 299 23.38 -18.60 52.04
N GLN A 300 23.26 -17.31 51.76
CA GLN A 300 23.92 -16.64 50.62
C GLN A 300 24.98 -15.71 51.16
N VAL A 301 26.18 -15.80 50.64
CA VAL A 301 27.32 -14.93 50.98
C VAL A 301 27.38 -13.86 49.85
N ASP A 302 27.31 -12.59 50.22
CA ASP A 302 27.55 -11.49 49.27
C ASP A 302 29.06 -11.31 48.96
N ASP A 303 29.34 -10.47 47.94
CA ASP A 303 30.72 -10.20 47.52
C ASP A 303 31.58 -9.55 48.66
N ASN A 304 30.95 -9.06 49.75
CA ASN A 304 31.58 -8.49 50.91
C ASN A 304 31.73 -9.46 52.08
N GLY A 305 31.37 -10.74 51.90
CA GLY A 305 31.47 -11.78 52.89
C GLY A 305 30.33 -11.80 53.94
N ASN A 306 29.25 -11.02 53.77
CA ASN A 306 28.12 -11.05 54.65
C ASN A 306 27.22 -12.25 54.34
N ILE A 307 26.80 -12.97 55.36
CA ILE A 307 25.89 -14.09 55.24
C ILE A 307 24.44 -13.59 55.41
N SER A 308 23.66 -13.70 54.35
CA SER A 308 22.20 -13.48 54.39
C SER A 308 21.45 -14.77 54.19
N GLN A 309 20.28 -14.95 54.79
CA GLN A 309 19.39 -16.08 54.53
C GLN A 309 18.42 -15.69 53.42
N GLN A 310 18.60 -16.24 52.24
CA GLN A 310 17.67 -16.05 51.14
C GLN A 310 16.66 -17.21 51.13
N LEU A 311 15.37 -16.84 51.16
CA LEU A 311 14.27 -17.79 50.95
C LEU A 311 14.13 -18.02 49.45
N TYR A 312 14.19 -19.25 48.98
CA TYR A 312 14.11 -19.53 47.55
C TYR A 312 13.18 -20.69 47.23
N PHE A 313 12.57 -20.63 46.07
CA PHE A 313 12.22 -21.74 45.20
C PHE A 313 13.28 -21.84 44.12
N ASP A 314 13.31 -22.93 43.40
CA ASP A 314 14.27 -23.14 42.30
C ASP A 314 14.17 -21.93 41.30
N ARG A 315 15.32 -21.44 40.85
CA ARG A 315 15.42 -20.26 39.96
C ARG A 315 14.57 -20.34 38.67
N ASN A 316 14.16 -21.54 38.28
CA ASN A 316 13.31 -21.80 37.13
C ASN A 316 11.81 -21.72 37.43
N ASP A 317 11.42 -21.60 38.71
CA ASP A 317 10.04 -21.58 39.13
C ASP A 317 9.46 -20.15 39.20
N ARG A 318 9.08 -19.61 38.04
CA ARG A 318 8.32 -18.36 37.96
C ARG A 318 6.90 -18.43 38.48
N THR A 319 6.48 -19.63 38.88
CA THR A 319 5.11 -19.96 39.26
C THR A 319 4.85 -19.67 40.74
N TYR A 320 5.88 -19.61 41.59
CA TYR A 320 5.74 -19.53 43.03
C TYR A 320 5.94 -18.10 43.56
N VAL A 321 5.03 -17.67 44.44
CA VAL A 321 5.09 -16.33 45.07
C VAL A 321 5.07 -16.54 46.59
N ALA A 322 6.11 -16.06 47.28
CA ALA A 322 6.20 -16.10 48.73
C ALA A 322 5.31 -15.02 49.38
N MET A 323 4.40 -15.40 50.27
CA MET A 323 3.55 -14.53 51.06
C MET A 323 3.68 -14.79 52.58
N ASN A 324 3.29 -13.81 53.39
CA ASN A 324 3.24 -13.94 54.84
C ASN A 324 1.81 -14.16 55.32
N GLY A 325 1.62 -14.93 56.39
CA GLY A 325 0.35 -15.01 57.12
C GLY A 325 -0.64 -16.04 56.62
N MET A 326 -0.24 -16.99 55.77
CA MET A 326 -1.09 -18.09 55.26
C MET A 326 -1.13 -19.29 56.19
N LYS A 327 -1.36 -19.09 57.48
CA LYS A 327 -1.25 -20.13 58.51
C LYS A 327 -2.13 -21.35 58.29
N ASP A 328 -3.32 -21.17 57.74
CA ASP A 328 -4.30 -22.25 57.53
C ASP A 328 -4.15 -22.97 56.20
N GLN A 329 -3.52 -22.36 55.20
CA GLN A 329 -3.22 -22.94 53.90
C GLN A 329 -1.83 -22.48 53.43
N PRO A 330 -0.76 -23.17 53.81
CA PRO A 330 0.60 -22.73 53.50
C PRO A 330 0.95 -22.77 52.00
N VAL A 331 0.11 -23.40 51.18
CA VAL A 331 0.21 -23.43 49.72
C VAL A 331 -1.17 -23.18 49.12
N LYS A 332 -1.31 -22.18 48.29
CA LYS A 332 -2.55 -21.86 47.58
C LYS A 332 -2.28 -21.68 46.10
N ASP A 333 -2.97 -22.49 45.29
CA ASP A 333 -2.98 -22.31 43.83
C ASP A 333 -3.93 -21.17 43.47
N ILE A 334 -3.44 -20.22 42.64
CA ILE A 334 -4.24 -19.18 42.05
C ILE A 334 -4.15 -19.36 40.57
N SER A 335 -5.19 -19.95 39.99
CA SER A 335 -5.40 -20.04 38.57
C SER A 335 -6.64 -19.22 38.21
N PHE A 336 -6.51 -18.29 37.30
CA PHE A 336 -7.62 -17.52 36.79
C PHE A 336 -8.10 -18.14 35.48
N ASP A 337 -9.40 -18.12 35.26
CA ASP A 337 -9.95 -18.45 33.96
C ASP A 337 -9.55 -17.31 32.97
N LEU A 338 -8.98 -17.71 31.86
CA LEU A 338 -8.58 -16.74 30.82
C LEU A 338 -9.82 -16.26 30.04
N ARG A 339 -9.97 -14.96 29.90
CA ARG A 339 -11.09 -14.32 29.17
C ARG A 339 -10.80 -14.24 27.67
N TYR A 340 -10.25 -15.30 27.09
CA TYR A 340 -9.78 -15.28 25.71
C TYR A 340 -10.90 -15.01 24.70
N GLN A 341 -12.12 -15.53 24.95
CA GLN A 341 -13.24 -15.35 24.02
C GLN A 341 -13.73 -13.90 24.02
N GLU A 342 -13.84 -13.27 25.17
CA GLU A 342 -14.23 -11.87 25.30
C GLU A 342 -13.24 -10.93 24.62
N HIS A 343 -11.95 -11.25 24.67
CA HIS A 343 -10.93 -10.51 23.93
C HIS A 343 -11.08 -10.70 22.43
N ILE A 344 -11.28 -11.93 21.94
CA ILE A 344 -11.53 -12.23 20.53
C ILE A 344 -12.76 -11.47 20.01
N ASP A 345 -13.88 -11.57 20.74
CA ASP A 345 -15.13 -10.90 20.37
C ASP A 345 -14.95 -9.36 20.31
N SER A 346 -14.21 -8.81 21.28
CA SER A 346 -13.92 -7.39 21.34
C SER A 346 -13.00 -6.91 20.20
N ILE A 347 -11.98 -7.70 19.82
CA ILE A 347 -11.12 -7.41 18.68
C ILE A 347 -11.93 -7.48 17.38
N ASN A 348 -12.74 -8.53 17.20
CA ASN A 348 -13.58 -8.68 16.01
C ASN A 348 -14.57 -7.53 15.86
N ALA A 349 -15.16 -7.02 16.94
CA ALA A 349 -16.04 -5.84 16.88
C ALA A 349 -15.30 -4.59 16.34
N GLU A 350 -14.08 -4.34 16.79
CA GLU A 350 -13.29 -3.19 16.25
C GLU A 350 -12.87 -3.42 14.80
N LEU A 351 -12.48 -4.65 14.44
CA LEU A 351 -12.13 -4.99 13.06
C LEU A 351 -13.32 -4.78 12.12
N ASN A 352 -14.54 -5.11 12.55
CA ASN A 352 -15.76 -4.89 11.78
C ASN A 352 -16.04 -3.40 11.57
N TRP A 353 -15.93 -2.58 12.61
CA TRP A 353 -16.08 -1.13 12.48
C TRP A 353 -14.99 -0.52 11.59
N TYR A 354 -13.76 -1.00 11.70
CA TYR A 354 -12.65 -0.58 10.85
C TYR A 354 -12.91 -0.97 9.39
N SER A 355 -13.29 -2.22 9.11
CA SER A 355 -13.61 -2.71 7.77
C SER A 355 -14.73 -1.90 7.11
N SER A 356 -15.81 -1.65 7.87
CA SER A 356 -16.94 -0.85 7.40
C SER A 356 -16.53 0.60 7.10
N ALA A 357 -15.67 1.20 7.95
CA ALA A 357 -15.18 2.57 7.74
C ALA A 357 -14.29 2.71 6.47
N LEU A 358 -13.62 1.63 6.05
CA LEU A 358 -12.84 1.58 4.83
C LEU A 358 -13.67 1.23 3.57
N GLY A 359 -14.95 0.89 3.75
CA GLY A 359 -15.82 0.47 2.66
C GLY A 359 -15.66 -1.00 2.26
N PHE A 360 -14.99 -1.83 3.06
CA PHE A 360 -14.87 -3.26 2.78
C PHE A 360 -16.11 -4.06 3.24
N GLY A 361 -16.98 -3.45 4.05
CA GLY A 361 -18.13 -4.10 4.67
C GLY A 361 -17.80 -4.79 5.99
N GLU A 362 -18.83 -5.32 6.63
CA GLU A 362 -18.69 -6.08 7.87
C GLU A 362 -17.99 -7.43 7.60
N ASP A 363 -17.32 -7.96 8.62
CA ASP A 363 -16.66 -9.27 8.60
C ASP A 363 -15.53 -9.46 7.57
N PHE A 364 -15.08 -8.40 6.90
CA PHE A 364 -13.94 -8.50 5.97
C PHE A 364 -12.65 -8.87 6.70
N TYR A 365 -12.44 -8.31 7.89
CA TYR A 365 -11.34 -8.68 8.78
C TYR A 365 -11.88 -9.45 9.98
N LYS A 366 -11.32 -10.66 10.24
CA LYS A 366 -11.63 -11.50 11.39
C LYS A 366 -10.34 -11.96 12.05
N PHE A 367 -10.31 -11.90 13.37
CA PHE A 367 -9.15 -12.30 14.16
C PHE A 367 -9.08 -13.82 14.34
N ASP A 368 -10.23 -14.50 14.48
CA ASP A 368 -10.33 -15.92 14.83
C ASP A 368 -10.45 -16.88 13.63
N GLY A 369 -10.42 -16.37 12.40
CA GLY A 369 -10.52 -17.17 11.19
C GLY A 369 -11.79 -18.04 11.11
N GLY A 370 -12.85 -17.62 11.83
CA GLY A 370 -14.06 -18.39 12.09
C GLY A 370 -14.75 -18.96 10.86
N GLY A 371 -15.24 -20.13 11.04
CA GLY A 371 -16.23 -20.96 10.36
C GLY A 371 -16.41 -20.83 8.84
N GLN A 372 -16.77 -21.92 8.17
CA GLN A 372 -17.15 -21.90 6.75
C GLN A 372 -18.40 -21.04 6.56
N ALA A 373 -18.21 -19.81 6.06
CA ALA A 373 -19.31 -18.96 5.64
C ALA A 373 -20.08 -19.63 4.47
N THR A 374 -21.40 -19.49 4.47
CA THR A 374 -22.23 -19.96 3.34
C THR A 374 -21.97 -19.12 2.09
N ALA A 375 -22.20 -19.69 0.90
CA ALA A 375 -22.01 -18.95 -0.36
C ALA A 375 -22.82 -17.62 -0.41
N THR A 376 -23.99 -17.56 0.22
CA THR A 376 -24.82 -16.37 0.33
C THR A 376 -24.21 -15.32 1.25
N GLU A 377 -23.61 -15.73 2.38
CA GLU A 377 -22.87 -14.84 3.29
C GLU A 377 -21.63 -14.27 2.62
N ILE A 378 -20.87 -15.07 1.89
CA ILE A 378 -19.69 -14.62 1.13
C ILE A 378 -20.09 -13.55 0.07
N ILE A 379 -21.21 -13.74 -0.64
CA ILE A 379 -21.68 -12.79 -1.64
C ILE A 379 -22.13 -11.49 -0.96
N SER A 380 -22.88 -11.57 0.12
CA SER A 380 -23.35 -10.39 0.87
C SER A 380 -22.20 -9.61 1.50
N GLN A 381 -21.23 -10.30 2.08
CA GLN A 381 -20.02 -9.71 2.68
C GLN A 381 -19.11 -9.03 1.65
N ASN A 382 -19.12 -9.51 0.42
CA ASN A 382 -18.28 -8.95 -0.65
C ASN A 382 -18.93 -7.80 -1.43
N ASP A 383 -20.23 -7.52 -1.25
CA ASP A 383 -20.94 -6.50 -2.05
C ASP A 383 -20.40 -5.09 -1.79
N ASP A 384 -20.15 -4.73 -0.53
CA ASP A 384 -19.57 -3.41 -0.20
C ASP A 384 -18.13 -3.28 -0.69
N ALA A 385 -17.30 -4.30 -0.48
CA ALA A 385 -15.94 -4.33 -1.00
C ALA A 385 -15.92 -4.26 -2.53
N PHE A 386 -16.88 -4.90 -3.21
CA PHE A 386 -17.03 -4.84 -4.66
C PHE A 386 -17.38 -3.44 -5.15
N ARG A 387 -18.33 -2.76 -4.49
CA ARG A 387 -18.69 -1.37 -4.82
C ARG A 387 -17.51 -0.42 -4.59
N THR A 388 -16.80 -0.59 -3.47
CA THR A 388 -15.60 0.18 -3.17
C THR A 388 -14.55 -0.05 -4.26
N LYS A 389 -14.28 -1.31 -4.63
CA LYS A 389 -13.38 -1.63 -5.74
C LYS A 389 -13.75 -0.89 -7.02
N GLN A 390 -15.02 -0.88 -7.43
CA GLN A 390 -15.43 -0.24 -8.68
C GLN A 390 -15.11 1.26 -8.72
N VAL A 391 -15.24 1.96 -7.59
CA VAL A 391 -14.90 3.38 -7.49
C VAL A 391 -13.38 3.60 -7.60
N TYR A 392 -12.59 2.79 -6.89
CA TYR A 392 -11.13 2.87 -6.96
C TYR A 392 -10.57 2.45 -8.32
N GLU A 393 -11.18 1.44 -8.93
CA GLU A 393 -10.81 0.94 -10.26
C GLU A 393 -10.91 2.02 -11.33
N THR A 394 -11.89 2.91 -11.25
CA THR A 394 -12.03 4.02 -12.19
C THR A 394 -10.77 4.90 -12.16
N VAL A 395 -10.33 5.30 -10.98
CA VAL A 395 -9.10 6.12 -10.84
C VAL A 395 -7.87 5.37 -11.34
N VAL A 396 -7.75 4.08 -11.02
CA VAL A 396 -6.61 3.27 -11.45
C VAL A 396 -6.58 3.13 -12.99
N LYS A 397 -7.74 2.95 -13.62
CA LYS A 397 -7.85 2.89 -15.08
C LYS A 397 -7.48 4.20 -15.75
N ASP A 398 -7.99 5.32 -15.24
CA ASP A 398 -7.68 6.65 -15.81
C ASP A 398 -6.17 6.91 -15.77
N VAL A 399 -5.54 6.63 -14.63
CA VAL A 399 -4.09 6.75 -14.46
C VAL A 399 -3.30 5.85 -15.44
N ILE A 400 -3.74 4.61 -15.66
CA ILE A 400 -3.08 3.72 -16.62
C ILE A 400 -3.28 4.20 -18.06
N ILE A 401 -4.46 4.72 -18.41
CA ILE A 401 -4.71 5.27 -19.75
C ILE A 401 -3.75 6.44 -20.02
N ASP A 402 -3.62 7.36 -19.07
CA ASP A 402 -2.71 8.50 -19.22
C ASP A 402 -1.23 8.06 -19.28
N LEU A 403 -0.83 7.09 -18.45
CA LEU A 403 0.50 6.47 -18.53
C LEU A 403 0.77 5.87 -19.90
N VAL A 404 -0.18 5.08 -20.42
CA VAL A 404 -0.06 4.44 -21.74
C VAL A 404 0.07 5.49 -22.85
N LYS A 405 -0.75 6.54 -22.82
CA LYS A 405 -0.66 7.66 -23.77
C LYS A 405 0.69 8.34 -23.71
N SER A 406 1.17 8.64 -22.51
CA SER A 406 2.48 9.26 -22.27
C SER A 406 3.62 8.41 -22.84
N ILE A 407 3.65 7.10 -22.54
CA ILE A 407 4.66 6.17 -23.07
C ILE A 407 4.56 6.07 -24.58
N CYS A 408 3.36 5.93 -25.14
CA CYS A 408 3.17 5.85 -26.59
C CYS A 408 3.64 7.10 -27.31
N TYR A 409 3.43 8.28 -26.72
CA TYR A 409 3.96 9.53 -27.24
C TYR A 409 5.50 9.53 -27.29
N LEU A 410 6.16 9.15 -26.17
CA LEU A 410 7.62 9.11 -26.08
C LEU A 410 8.25 8.04 -27.01
N GLU A 411 7.55 6.93 -27.26
CA GLU A 411 7.99 5.84 -28.13
C GLU A 411 7.52 6.00 -29.59
N ASN A 412 6.84 7.11 -29.92
CA ASN A 412 6.25 7.36 -31.23
C ASN A 412 5.32 6.21 -31.70
N ILE A 413 4.49 5.68 -30.80
CA ILE A 413 3.46 4.69 -31.09
C ILE A 413 2.14 5.44 -31.31
N GLU A 414 1.65 5.46 -32.53
CA GLU A 414 0.35 6.06 -32.84
C GLU A 414 -0.78 5.20 -32.27
N ILE A 415 -1.59 5.77 -31.37
CA ILE A 415 -2.78 5.12 -30.77
C ILE A 415 -3.95 6.10 -30.75
N SER A 416 -5.16 5.54 -30.78
CA SER A 416 -6.40 6.25 -30.43
C SER A 416 -6.93 5.76 -29.09
N ASP A 417 -7.75 6.57 -28.44
CA ASP A 417 -8.34 6.21 -27.13
C ASP A 417 -9.11 4.90 -27.14
N ASP A 418 -9.77 4.59 -28.26
CA ASP A 418 -10.56 3.36 -28.46
C ASP A 418 -9.67 2.09 -28.59
N GLU A 419 -8.37 2.26 -28.82
CA GLU A 419 -7.43 1.14 -28.93
C GLU A 419 -6.86 0.70 -27.57
N ILE A 420 -7.10 1.43 -26.47
CA ILE A 420 -6.58 1.09 -25.13
C ILE A 420 -7.62 0.24 -24.40
N GLU A 421 -7.31 -1.03 -24.19
CA GLU A 421 -8.15 -1.95 -23.42
C GLU A 421 -7.44 -2.34 -22.11
N ILE A 422 -8.07 -2.04 -20.97
CA ILE A 422 -7.57 -2.40 -19.64
C ILE A 422 -8.49 -3.46 -19.04
N THR A 423 -7.96 -4.65 -18.83
CA THR A 423 -8.66 -5.75 -18.17
C THR A 423 -8.32 -5.75 -16.68
N MET A 424 -9.36 -5.72 -15.83
CA MET A 424 -9.22 -5.76 -14.37
C MET A 424 -9.59 -7.13 -13.81
N ASP A 425 -9.01 -7.50 -12.66
CA ASP A 425 -9.26 -8.78 -12.01
C ASP A 425 -10.53 -8.72 -11.12
N TYR A 426 -11.51 -9.57 -11.44
CA TYR A 426 -12.73 -9.76 -10.65
C TYR A 426 -12.81 -11.14 -9.99
N SER A 427 -11.77 -11.95 -10.10
CA SER A 427 -11.80 -13.35 -9.66
C SER A 427 -12.11 -13.55 -8.18
N ARG A 428 -11.83 -12.54 -7.33
CA ARG A 428 -12.14 -12.57 -5.89
C ARG A 428 -13.65 -12.48 -5.61
N PHE A 429 -14.40 -11.80 -6.48
CA PHE A 429 -15.85 -11.57 -6.33
C PHE A 429 -16.69 -12.57 -7.11
N GLU A 430 -16.07 -13.34 -7.99
CA GLU A 430 -16.75 -14.37 -8.73
C GLU A 430 -16.84 -15.64 -7.88
N ASN A 431 -18.07 -16.09 -7.63
CA ASN A 431 -18.27 -17.45 -7.11
C ASN A 431 -17.84 -18.42 -8.23
N GLN A 432 -16.64 -18.99 -8.12
CA GLN A 432 -16.06 -19.87 -9.12
C GLN A 432 -17.02 -20.97 -9.54
N THR A 433 -17.77 -21.57 -8.61
CA THR A 433 -18.74 -22.62 -8.92
C THR A 433 -19.94 -22.08 -9.70
N ALA A 434 -20.47 -20.92 -9.34
CA ALA A 434 -21.59 -20.29 -10.04
C ALA A 434 -21.15 -19.79 -11.44
N THR A 435 -19.97 -19.21 -11.54
CA THR A 435 -19.37 -18.76 -12.79
C THR A 435 -19.10 -19.95 -13.72
N GLN A 436 -18.54 -21.03 -13.20
CA GLN A 436 -18.34 -22.26 -13.95
C GLN A 436 -19.66 -22.83 -14.49
N GLN A 437 -20.66 -22.96 -13.65
CA GLN A 437 -22.01 -23.42 -14.04
C GLN A 437 -22.68 -22.50 -15.06
N ARG A 438 -22.49 -21.18 -14.95
CA ARG A 438 -22.98 -20.21 -15.92
C ARG A 438 -22.30 -20.41 -17.27
N LEU A 439 -20.97 -20.44 -17.28
CA LEU A 439 -20.18 -20.64 -18.49
C LEU A 439 -20.46 -22.00 -19.15
N GLU A 440 -20.63 -23.06 -18.37
CA GLU A 440 -21.05 -24.39 -18.90
C GLU A 440 -22.40 -24.30 -19.63
N ARG A 441 -23.39 -23.58 -19.07
CA ARG A 441 -24.69 -23.35 -19.72
C ARG A 441 -24.57 -22.47 -20.96
N GLU A 442 -23.72 -21.46 -20.93
CA GLU A 442 -23.47 -20.56 -22.07
C GLU A 442 -22.78 -21.30 -23.23
N VAL A 443 -21.80 -22.16 -22.92
CA VAL A 443 -21.16 -23.04 -23.91
C VAL A 443 -22.18 -24.02 -24.48
N ALA A 444 -23.00 -24.63 -23.62
CA ALA A 444 -24.05 -25.54 -24.08
C ALA A 444 -25.10 -24.88 -25.00
N LYS A 445 -25.35 -23.56 -24.79
CA LYS A 445 -26.24 -22.73 -25.61
C LYS A 445 -25.55 -22.10 -26.82
N GLY A 446 -24.25 -22.29 -26.99
CA GLY A 446 -23.46 -21.71 -28.08
C GLY A 446 -23.23 -20.20 -27.97
N ILE A 447 -23.39 -19.61 -26.78
CA ILE A 447 -23.19 -18.17 -26.49
C ILE A 447 -21.70 -17.87 -26.26
N THR A 448 -21.00 -18.76 -25.54
CA THR A 448 -19.58 -18.66 -25.24
C THR A 448 -18.80 -19.80 -25.90
N SER A 449 -17.59 -19.53 -26.38
CA SER A 449 -16.77 -20.57 -27.01
C SER A 449 -16.18 -21.54 -25.97
N LYS A 450 -15.89 -22.79 -26.40
CA LYS A 450 -15.14 -23.75 -25.55
C LYS A 450 -13.74 -23.24 -25.22
N VAL A 451 -13.15 -22.43 -26.08
CA VAL A 451 -11.84 -21.77 -25.83
C VAL A 451 -11.96 -20.78 -24.69
N ASP A 452 -12.93 -19.86 -24.74
CA ASP A 452 -13.17 -18.88 -23.67
C ASP A 452 -13.49 -19.54 -22.33
N TYR A 453 -14.24 -20.64 -22.36
CA TYR A 453 -14.50 -21.43 -21.16
C TYR A 453 -13.20 -21.93 -20.52
N ARG A 454 -12.29 -22.50 -21.33
CA ARG A 454 -11.02 -23.01 -20.82
C ARG A 454 -10.11 -21.90 -20.30
N VAL A 455 -10.04 -20.78 -21.01
CA VAL A 455 -9.27 -19.60 -20.58
C VAL A 455 -9.79 -19.10 -19.23
N LYS A 456 -11.11 -18.92 -19.08
CA LYS A 456 -11.72 -18.36 -17.87
C LYS A 456 -11.74 -19.32 -16.67
N VAL A 457 -11.99 -20.62 -16.91
CA VAL A 457 -12.14 -21.61 -15.82
C VAL A 457 -10.81 -22.23 -15.39
N TYR A 458 -9.94 -22.53 -16.36
CA TYR A 458 -8.66 -23.18 -16.06
C TYR A 458 -7.47 -22.22 -16.06
N GLY A 459 -7.66 -20.94 -16.41
CA GLY A 459 -6.57 -19.96 -16.46
C GLY A 459 -5.52 -20.24 -17.54
N GLU A 460 -5.92 -20.98 -18.61
CA GLU A 460 -5.04 -21.33 -19.70
C GLU A 460 -4.91 -20.16 -20.69
N THR A 461 -3.77 -20.05 -21.39
CA THR A 461 -3.67 -19.13 -22.52
C THR A 461 -4.54 -19.62 -23.68
N GLU A 462 -4.99 -18.71 -24.55
CA GLU A 462 -5.83 -19.06 -25.72
C GLU A 462 -5.18 -20.12 -26.60
N GLU A 463 -3.85 -20.04 -26.80
CA GLU A 463 -3.10 -21.04 -27.58
C GLU A 463 -3.14 -22.43 -26.95
N ILE A 464 -2.93 -22.52 -25.62
CA ILE A 464 -3.00 -23.79 -24.89
C ILE A 464 -4.43 -24.32 -24.90
N ALA A 465 -5.42 -23.45 -24.71
CA ALA A 465 -6.83 -23.87 -24.79
C ALA A 465 -7.21 -24.39 -26.13
N ARG A 466 -6.79 -23.73 -27.22
CA ARG A 466 -7.01 -24.24 -28.63
C ARG A 466 -6.32 -25.58 -28.88
N LYS A 467 -5.06 -25.72 -28.44
CA LYS A 467 -4.30 -26.98 -28.61
C LYS A 467 -4.98 -28.14 -27.90
N LYS A 468 -5.38 -27.94 -26.62
CA LYS A 468 -6.08 -28.98 -25.85
C LYS A 468 -7.45 -29.34 -26.42
N LEU A 469 -8.18 -28.37 -26.97
CA LEU A 469 -9.46 -28.67 -27.65
C LEU A 469 -9.27 -29.41 -28.94
N ALA A 470 -8.15 -29.20 -29.65
CA ALA A 470 -7.79 -30.01 -30.83
C ALA A 470 -7.45 -31.46 -30.44
N GLU A 471 -6.65 -31.64 -29.38
CA GLU A 471 -6.31 -32.95 -28.79
C GLU A 471 -7.58 -33.74 -28.37
N ILE A 472 -8.51 -33.07 -27.63
CA ILE A 472 -9.79 -33.68 -27.23
C ILE A 472 -10.63 -34.11 -28.47
N LYS A 473 -10.62 -33.29 -29.52
CA LYS A 473 -11.38 -33.58 -30.72
C LYS A 473 -10.78 -34.77 -31.49
N GLU A 474 -9.46 -34.98 -31.41
CA GLU A 474 -8.77 -36.16 -32.00
C GLU A 474 -9.03 -37.43 -31.18
N GLU A 475 -9.25 -37.30 -29.85
CA GLU A 475 -9.59 -38.41 -28.95
C GLU A 475 -11.08 -38.83 -29.03
N GLU A 476 -11.99 -37.94 -29.53
CA GLU A 476 -13.39 -38.31 -29.74
C GLU A 476 -13.48 -39.40 -30.82
N PRO A 477 -14.09 -40.56 -30.52
CA PRO A 477 -14.22 -41.63 -31.49
C PRO A 477 -15.01 -41.15 -32.73
N SER A 478 -14.53 -41.46 -33.91
CA SER A 478 -15.20 -41.07 -35.15
C SER A 478 -16.62 -41.67 -35.20
N VAL A 479 -17.55 -40.98 -35.86
CA VAL A 479 -18.94 -41.48 -36.05
C VAL A 479 -18.94 -42.87 -36.68
N ASP A 480 -17.95 -43.19 -37.50
CA ASP A 480 -17.78 -44.49 -38.13
C ASP A 480 -17.36 -45.59 -37.15
N ASP A 481 -16.58 -45.24 -36.10
CA ASP A 481 -16.24 -46.16 -35.01
C ASP A 481 -17.44 -46.46 -34.10
N LEU A 482 -18.35 -45.50 -33.93
CA LEU A 482 -19.57 -45.67 -33.13
C LEU A 482 -20.67 -46.45 -33.87
N LEU A 483 -20.71 -46.39 -35.17
CA LEU A 483 -21.71 -47.07 -35.99
C LEU A 483 -21.34 -48.53 -36.38
N GLY A 484 -20.14 -48.99 -36.00
CA GLY A 484 -19.77 -50.40 -36.14
C GLY A 484 -19.75 -50.94 -37.56
N THR A 485 -19.64 -50.08 -38.57
CA THR A 485 -19.54 -50.51 -39.97
C THR A 485 -18.09 -50.89 -40.33
N LYS A 486 -17.63 -52.05 -39.85
CA LYS A 486 -16.53 -52.71 -40.48
C LYS A 486 -17.10 -53.33 -41.82
N ASN A 487 -16.78 -52.71 -42.92
CA ASN A 487 -16.83 -53.43 -44.19
C ASN A 487 -15.65 -54.42 -44.22
N GLU A 488 -15.96 -55.70 -44.04
CA GLU A 488 -15.05 -56.78 -44.39
C GLU A 488 -14.98 -56.82 -45.92
N GLU A 489 -13.83 -56.57 -46.49
CA GLU A 489 -13.35 -57.16 -47.73
C GLU A 489 -12.02 -57.85 -47.43
#